data_8fb684cba13d9d9a68e655fdb70f64e7
#
_entry.id   8fb684cba13d9d9a68e655fdb70f64e7
#
_cell.length_a   1.000
_cell.length_b   1.000
_cell.length_c   1.000
_cell.angle_alpha   90.00
_cell.angle_beta   90.00
_cell.angle_gamma   90.00
#
_symmetry.space_group_name_H-M   'P 1'
#
loop_
_entity.id
_entity.type
_entity.pdbx_description
1 polymer ?
#
loop_
_entity_poly.entity_id
_entity_poly.type
_entity_poly.pdbx_seq_one_letter_code
_entity_poly.pdbx_strand_id
1 'polypeptide(L)'
;MKKKVMSIVAAVLVISMTVCACGKKEEHTTFTGETTEEPAYQDNLNAISPSAYNDVQGLDLEPGTYISIIGKDSSSSYWKMIKAGVMQAASDLNKELGYTGSDKIKVTYNAPDKSEDIDEQVNILDEELARYPDVIGIASIDADACTVQFDLATENGIPIISLDSGSTYQGIQCRVSTDNVDAARTGAYKLADEINKSGEVLLLIHDSESETAKLREQSFVSEIETNYPDVKVAEKIYCDKLDELKKQIVEEQNQEITEEENQDSKEEEKKITVESLTDEDVILYYLEKHPDIKGVFGTNNAATQLGLRVLQEYESEEQIVLMGFDAGADQLKALKSGEISGLVVQNPFGIGYAAVVAAARTVLQIGNEAKVNTGYIWVTKENMESDSIKKMLYE
;
A
#
# COMPACT_ATOMS: atom_id res chain seq x y z
N MET A 1 51.09 -27.74 53.13
CA MET A 1 51.71 -29.09 52.99
C MET A 1 51.43 -29.56 51.58
N LYS A 2 52.42 -29.51 50.75
CA LYS A 2 53.07 -30.62 50.00
C LYS A 2 52.15 -31.35 48.99
N LYS A 3 52.43 -31.11 47.72
CA LYS A 3 53.28 -31.88 46.75
C LYS A 3 52.38 -32.76 45.87
N LYS A 4 52.54 -32.97 44.58
CA LYS A 4 53.53 -32.91 43.50
C LYS A 4 52.82 -33.29 42.23
N VAL A 5 52.93 -32.58 41.14
CA VAL A 5 53.70 -32.84 39.91
C VAL A 5 53.85 -34.35 39.55
N MET A 6 53.40 -34.75 38.35
CA MET A 6 54.29 -35.39 37.38
C MET A 6 53.59 -35.63 36.02
N SER A 7 54.22 -35.11 35.00
CA SER A 7 54.09 -35.43 33.57
C SER A 7 54.61 -36.82 33.24
N ILE A 8 54.05 -37.50 32.23
CA ILE A 8 54.80 -38.44 31.40
C ILE A 8 54.29 -38.36 29.95
N VAL A 9 55.27 -38.28 29.06
CA VAL A 9 55.25 -38.18 27.60
C VAL A 9 55.43 -39.60 26.99
N ALA A 10 55.12 -39.70 25.70
CA ALA A 10 55.54 -40.69 24.70
C ALA A 10 54.66 -41.96 24.56
N ALA A 11 54.44 -42.54 23.40
CA ALA A 11 55.21 -42.59 22.17
C ALA A 11 54.34 -43.09 21.00
N VAL A 12 54.72 -42.72 19.83
CA VAL A 12 54.38 -43.15 18.47
C VAL A 12 54.46 -44.68 18.28
N LEU A 13 53.46 -45.25 17.55
CA LEU A 13 53.71 -46.43 16.77
C LEU A 13 52.89 -46.39 15.45
N VAL A 14 53.62 -46.20 14.38
CA VAL A 14 53.19 -46.37 13.00
C VAL A 14 53.11 -47.87 12.71
N ILE A 15 51.97 -48.34 12.24
CA ILE A 15 51.86 -49.61 11.54
C ILE A 15 51.15 -49.35 10.23
N SER A 16 51.93 -49.38 9.14
CA SER A 16 51.50 -49.45 7.75
C SER A 16 51.00 -50.87 7.49
N MET A 17 49.71 -51.01 7.12
CA MET A 17 49.19 -52.17 6.38
C MET A 17 48.59 -51.72 5.06
N THR A 18 49.31 -51.97 4.00
CA THR A 18 48.83 -51.97 2.62
C THR A 18 47.85 -53.14 2.46
N VAL A 19 46.58 -52.84 2.18
CA VAL A 19 45.64 -53.75 1.58
C VAL A 19 45.15 -53.17 0.27
N CYS A 20 45.57 -53.76 -0.84
CA CYS A 20 44.94 -53.55 -2.14
C CYS A 20 43.52 -54.11 -2.10
N ALA A 21 42.53 -53.29 -2.26
CA ALA A 21 41.19 -53.68 -2.66
C ALA A 21 40.74 -52.78 -3.79
N CYS A 22 40.53 -53.40 -4.96
CA CYS A 22 39.78 -52.80 -6.04
C CYS A 22 38.36 -52.48 -5.55
N GLY A 23 38.09 -51.19 -5.25
CA GLY A 23 36.80 -50.65 -4.99
C GLY A 23 36.44 -49.62 -6.08
N LYS A 24 35.28 -49.82 -6.70
CA LYS A 24 34.68 -48.90 -7.65
C LYS A 24 34.80 -47.48 -7.13
N LYS A 25 35.21 -46.53 -8.01
CA LYS A 25 35.03 -45.10 -7.77
C LYS A 25 33.55 -44.86 -7.53
N GLU A 26 33.15 -44.55 -6.30
CA GLU A 26 31.95 -43.81 -6.07
C GLU A 26 32.20 -42.39 -6.59
N GLU A 27 31.53 -42.07 -7.68
CA GLU A 27 31.39 -40.68 -8.11
C GLU A 27 30.65 -39.97 -6.96
N HIS A 28 31.35 -39.13 -6.20
CA HIS A 28 30.72 -38.08 -5.44
C HIS A 28 30.01 -37.20 -6.46
N THR A 29 28.74 -37.44 -6.67
CA THR A 29 27.86 -36.47 -7.28
C THR A 29 27.90 -35.23 -6.39
N THR A 30 28.72 -34.28 -6.76
CA THR A 30 28.57 -32.90 -6.29
C THR A 30 27.14 -32.51 -6.64
N PHE A 31 26.33 -32.28 -5.64
CA PHE A 31 24.98 -31.73 -5.79
C PHE A 31 25.17 -30.31 -6.36
N THR A 32 25.24 -30.23 -7.71
CA THR A 32 25.05 -28.97 -8.40
C THR A 32 23.56 -28.74 -8.43
N GLY A 33 23.01 -28.31 -7.28
CA GLY A 33 21.69 -27.73 -7.27
C GLY A 33 21.73 -26.58 -8.26
N GLU A 34 20.94 -26.65 -9.31
CA GLU A 34 20.58 -25.46 -10.06
C GLU A 34 19.96 -24.54 -9.01
N THR A 35 20.69 -23.48 -8.64
CA THR A 35 20.09 -22.36 -7.96
C THR A 35 19.17 -21.75 -9.00
N THR A 36 17.90 -22.13 -8.99
CA THR A 36 16.86 -21.36 -9.67
C THR A 36 16.95 -19.98 -9.07
N GLU A 37 17.31 -18.98 -9.88
CA GLU A 37 17.27 -17.58 -9.44
C GLU A 37 15.86 -17.33 -8.91
N GLU A 38 15.78 -16.81 -7.68
CA GLU A 38 14.51 -16.42 -7.10
C GLU A 38 13.83 -15.38 -8.00
N PRO A 39 12.52 -15.49 -8.22
CA PRO A 39 11.78 -14.49 -9.00
C PRO A 39 12.02 -13.08 -8.46
N ALA A 40 12.08 -12.09 -9.33
CA ALA A 40 12.30 -10.68 -8.93
C ALA A 40 11.26 -10.19 -7.90
N TYR A 41 10.05 -10.77 -7.92
CA TYR A 41 8.95 -10.45 -6.99
C TYR A 41 8.96 -11.25 -5.68
N GLN A 42 9.98 -12.09 -5.42
CA GLN A 42 10.00 -12.94 -4.23
C GLN A 42 9.98 -12.13 -2.93
N ASP A 43 10.67 -10.99 -2.89
CA ASP A 43 10.67 -10.11 -1.72
C ASP A 43 9.26 -9.57 -1.40
N ASN A 44 8.44 -9.31 -2.43
CA ASN A 44 7.03 -8.94 -2.25
C ASN A 44 6.21 -10.08 -1.62
N LEU A 45 6.46 -11.33 -2.02
CA LEU A 45 5.78 -12.48 -1.43
C LEU A 45 6.25 -12.75 0.00
N ASN A 46 7.55 -12.59 0.27
CA ASN A 46 8.12 -12.79 1.61
C ASN A 46 7.59 -11.80 2.66
N ALA A 47 7.11 -10.62 2.22
CA ALA A 47 6.51 -9.62 3.10
C ALA A 47 5.08 -9.98 3.56
N ILE A 48 4.44 -10.98 2.94
CA ILE A 48 3.06 -11.37 3.25
C ILE A 48 3.00 -12.19 4.55
N SER A 49 2.10 -11.83 5.44
CA SER A 49 1.87 -12.50 6.71
C SER A 49 0.37 -12.75 6.97
N PRO A 50 -0.03 -13.99 7.29
CA PRO A 50 0.83 -15.18 7.43
C PRO A 50 1.32 -15.73 6.07
N SER A 51 2.42 -16.48 6.10
CA SER A 51 3.06 -17.03 4.88
C SER A 51 2.19 -18.01 4.08
N ALA A 52 1.09 -18.52 4.65
CA ALA A 52 0.12 -19.34 3.94
C ALA A 52 -0.59 -18.62 2.77
N TYR A 53 -0.30 -17.32 2.56
CA TYR A 53 -0.86 -16.50 1.48
C TYR A 53 0.21 -16.04 0.48
N ASN A 54 1.44 -16.48 0.61
CA ASN A 54 2.55 -16.07 -0.25
C ASN A 54 2.92 -17.09 -1.35
N ASP A 55 2.22 -18.21 -1.41
CA ASP A 55 2.34 -19.22 -2.47
C ASP A 55 0.97 -19.90 -2.74
N VAL A 56 0.94 -20.74 -3.76
CA VAL A 56 -0.28 -21.43 -4.23
C VAL A 56 -0.27 -22.92 -3.93
N GLN A 57 0.69 -23.42 -3.15
CA GLN A 57 0.83 -24.85 -2.88
C GLN A 57 -0.36 -25.39 -2.10
N GLY A 58 -0.85 -26.56 -2.51
CA GLY A 58 -1.98 -27.23 -1.84
C GLY A 58 -3.34 -26.57 -2.08
N LEU A 59 -3.46 -25.68 -3.06
CA LEU A 59 -4.73 -25.09 -3.49
C LEU A 59 -5.32 -25.90 -4.66
N ASP A 60 -5.88 -27.05 -4.37
CA ASP A 60 -6.39 -28.03 -5.34
C ASP A 60 -7.78 -27.61 -5.89
N LEU A 61 -7.82 -26.49 -6.61
CA LEU A 61 -9.05 -25.98 -7.25
C LEU A 61 -9.50 -26.88 -8.39
N GLU A 62 -10.82 -26.99 -8.56
CA GLU A 62 -11.41 -27.70 -9.72
C GLU A 62 -11.13 -26.99 -11.03
N PRO A 63 -10.98 -27.75 -12.17
CA PRO A 63 -10.80 -27.17 -13.48
C PRO A 63 -11.90 -26.17 -13.82
N GLY A 64 -11.51 -25.01 -14.37
CA GLY A 64 -12.44 -23.96 -14.80
C GLY A 64 -12.97 -23.06 -13.67
N THR A 65 -12.53 -23.25 -12.42
CA THR A 65 -12.86 -22.31 -11.32
C THR A 65 -12.64 -20.86 -11.75
N TYR A 66 -13.61 -20.01 -11.44
CA TYR A 66 -13.61 -18.60 -11.83
C TYR A 66 -13.49 -17.66 -10.63
N ILE A 67 -12.38 -16.95 -10.56
CA ILE A 67 -12.09 -15.90 -9.57
C ILE A 67 -12.18 -14.55 -10.26
N SER A 68 -13.04 -13.65 -9.77
CA SER A 68 -13.16 -12.28 -10.26
C SER A 68 -12.56 -11.30 -9.27
N ILE A 69 -11.61 -10.49 -9.71
CA ILE A 69 -10.97 -9.44 -8.89
C ILE A 69 -11.32 -8.07 -9.46
N ILE A 70 -11.79 -7.18 -8.59
CA ILE A 70 -12.21 -5.82 -8.94
C ILE A 70 -11.38 -4.81 -8.16
N GLY A 71 -10.66 -3.95 -8.90
CA GLY A 71 -9.84 -2.86 -8.37
C GLY A 71 -10.57 -1.52 -8.32
N LYS A 72 -9.85 -0.45 -7.96
CA LYS A 72 -10.38 0.92 -7.91
C LYS A 72 -10.05 1.74 -9.15
N ASP A 73 -9.00 1.38 -9.89
CA ASP A 73 -8.59 2.09 -11.11
C ASP A 73 -7.74 1.18 -12.01
N SER A 74 -7.80 1.43 -13.32
CA SER A 74 -7.07 0.65 -14.33
C SER A 74 -5.76 1.29 -14.77
N SER A 75 -5.50 2.55 -14.41
CA SER A 75 -4.48 3.42 -15.05
C SER A 75 -3.20 3.61 -14.25
N SER A 76 -3.28 3.73 -12.93
CA SER A 76 -2.12 4.03 -12.07
C SER A 76 -1.11 2.88 -11.98
N SER A 77 0.15 3.19 -11.68
CA SER A 77 1.21 2.19 -11.48
C SER A 77 0.90 1.27 -10.30
N TYR A 78 0.31 1.79 -9.22
CA TYR A 78 -0.13 1.02 -8.07
C TYR A 78 -1.12 -0.09 -8.45
N TRP A 79 -2.21 0.25 -9.15
CA TRP A 79 -3.22 -0.73 -9.55
C TRP A 79 -2.75 -1.68 -10.64
N LYS A 80 -1.86 -1.23 -11.53
CA LYS A 80 -1.16 -2.11 -12.48
C LYS A 80 -0.30 -3.16 -11.77
N MET A 81 0.33 -2.78 -10.65
CA MET A 81 1.13 -3.71 -9.87
C MET A 81 0.25 -4.71 -9.09
N ILE A 82 -0.90 -4.30 -8.54
CA ILE A 82 -1.90 -5.23 -7.99
C ILE A 82 -2.34 -6.23 -9.06
N LYS A 83 -2.70 -5.75 -10.26
CA LYS A 83 -3.05 -6.61 -11.39
C LYS A 83 -1.93 -7.59 -11.74
N ALA A 84 -0.68 -7.15 -11.72
CA ALA A 84 0.46 -8.02 -11.98
C ALA A 84 0.55 -9.16 -10.95
N GLY A 85 0.35 -8.87 -9.66
CA GLY A 85 0.28 -9.87 -8.60
C GLY A 85 -0.88 -10.86 -8.78
N VAL A 86 -2.07 -10.37 -9.13
CA VAL A 86 -3.25 -11.19 -9.47
C VAL A 86 -2.95 -12.15 -10.61
N MET A 87 -2.38 -11.65 -11.70
CA MET A 87 -2.08 -12.47 -12.89
C MET A 87 -0.93 -13.44 -12.63
N GLN A 88 0.03 -13.09 -11.78
CA GLN A 88 1.10 -14.00 -11.39
C GLN A 88 0.56 -15.17 -10.57
N ALA A 89 -0.27 -14.90 -9.56
CA ALA A 89 -0.90 -15.96 -8.75
C ALA A 89 -1.76 -16.90 -9.63
N ALA A 90 -2.50 -16.35 -10.59
CA ALA A 90 -3.26 -17.14 -11.57
C ALA A 90 -2.35 -18.04 -12.43
N SER A 91 -1.19 -17.51 -12.83
CA SER A 91 -0.18 -18.26 -13.58
C SER A 91 0.39 -19.41 -12.75
N ASP A 92 0.76 -19.13 -11.51
CA ASP A 92 1.35 -20.09 -10.57
C ASP A 92 0.34 -21.19 -10.21
N LEU A 93 -0.93 -20.86 -9.95
CA LEU A 93 -2.01 -21.82 -9.75
C LEU A 93 -2.15 -22.78 -10.93
N ASN A 94 -2.25 -22.25 -12.15
CA ASN A 94 -2.39 -23.07 -13.34
C ASN A 94 -1.17 -23.96 -13.60
N LYS A 95 0.03 -23.47 -13.27
CA LYS A 95 1.27 -24.23 -13.36
C LYS A 95 1.32 -25.34 -12.33
N GLU A 96 0.98 -25.07 -11.08
CA GLU A 96 0.96 -26.04 -9.98
C GLU A 96 -0.05 -27.18 -10.25
N LEU A 97 -1.26 -26.81 -10.69
CA LEU A 97 -2.32 -27.76 -11.01
C LEU A 97 -2.13 -28.48 -12.36
N GLY A 98 -1.19 -28.02 -13.20
CA GLY A 98 -0.97 -28.58 -14.54
C GLY A 98 -2.11 -28.29 -15.51
N TYR A 99 -2.93 -27.25 -15.27
CA TYR A 99 -4.10 -26.94 -16.08
C TYR A 99 -3.76 -26.13 -17.33
N THR A 100 -4.38 -26.52 -18.44
CA THR A 100 -4.18 -25.90 -19.75
C THR A 100 -5.50 -25.76 -20.49
N GLY A 101 -5.58 -24.88 -21.49
CA GLY A 101 -6.76 -24.70 -22.32
C GLY A 101 -8.01 -24.32 -21.52
N SER A 102 -9.07 -25.08 -21.65
CA SER A 102 -10.37 -24.88 -20.96
C SER A 102 -10.34 -25.21 -19.46
N ASP A 103 -9.35 -26.00 -19.03
CA ASP A 103 -9.27 -26.46 -17.66
C ASP A 103 -8.61 -25.42 -16.72
N LYS A 104 -8.01 -24.39 -17.30
CA LYS A 104 -7.37 -23.31 -16.54
C LYS A 104 -8.32 -22.68 -15.54
N ILE A 105 -7.78 -22.41 -14.35
CA ILE A 105 -8.42 -21.46 -13.43
C ILE A 105 -8.52 -20.12 -14.14
N LYS A 106 -9.72 -19.60 -14.23
CA LYS A 106 -10.02 -18.31 -14.82
C LYS A 106 -9.92 -17.24 -13.75
N VAL A 107 -8.97 -16.32 -13.90
CA VAL A 107 -8.87 -15.15 -13.02
C VAL A 107 -9.03 -13.91 -13.90
N THR A 108 -9.99 -13.04 -13.55
CA THR A 108 -10.19 -11.74 -14.20
C THR A 108 -9.78 -10.62 -13.26
N TYR A 109 -9.35 -9.52 -13.85
CA TYR A 109 -9.13 -8.26 -13.15
C TYR A 109 -9.81 -7.14 -13.92
N ASN A 110 -10.78 -6.50 -13.28
CA ASN A 110 -11.51 -5.37 -13.83
C ASN A 110 -11.41 -4.19 -12.84
N ALA A 111 -11.50 -2.98 -13.35
CA ALA A 111 -11.46 -1.77 -12.53
C ALA A 111 -12.02 -0.61 -13.36
N PRO A 112 -12.55 0.45 -12.72
CA PRO A 112 -12.94 1.68 -13.40
C PRO A 112 -11.80 2.28 -14.21
N ASP A 113 -12.12 2.94 -15.30
CA ASP A 113 -11.13 3.66 -16.12
C ASP A 113 -10.63 4.93 -15.45
N LYS A 114 -11.46 5.52 -14.59
CA LYS A 114 -11.11 6.67 -13.76
C LYS A 114 -11.02 6.26 -12.31
N SER A 115 -10.04 6.83 -11.64
CA SER A 115 -9.92 6.68 -10.18
C SER A 115 -11.15 7.24 -9.47
N GLU A 116 -11.56 6.59 -8.39
CA GLU A 116 -12.68 6.99 -7.52
C GLU A 116 -14.06 7.05 -8.23
N ASP A 117 -14.25 6.36 -9.36
CA ASP A 117 -15.55 6.24 -10.03
C ASP A 117 -16.40 5.12 -9.41
N ILE A 118 -17.18 5.50 -8.39
CA ILE A 118 -18.02 4.59 -7.60
C ILE A 118 -19.08 3.94 -8.49
N ASP A 119 -19.74 4.73 -9.35
CA ASP A 119 -20.82 4.24 -10.21
C ASP A 119 -20.30 3.21 -11.21
N GLU A 120 -19.14 3.43 -11.81
CA GLU A 120 -18.52 2.47 -12.71
C GLU A 120 -18.10 1.20 -11.95
N GLN A 121 -17.57 1.31 -10.71
CA GLN A 121 -17.23 0.13 -9.91
C GLN A 121 -18.46 -0.73 -9.59
N VAL A 122 -19.58 -0.11 -9.20
CA VAL A 122 -20.84 -0.82 -8.96
C VAL A 122 -21.33 -1.52 -10.23
N ASN A 123 -21.27 -0.87 -11.39
CA ASN A 123 -21.64 -1.48 -12.68
C ASN A 123 -20.74 -2.67 -13.02
N ILE A 124 -19.42 -2.56 -12.81
CA ILE A 124 -18.48 -3.67 -13.01
C ILE A 124 -18.83 -4.85 -12.09
N LEU A 125 -19.18 -4.59 -10.83
CA LEU A 125 -19.56 -5.64 -9.89
C LEU A 125 -20.87 -6.33 -10.33
N ASP A 126 -21.88 -5.59 -10.80
CA ASP A 126 -23.11 -6.17 -11.37
C ASP A 126 -22.82 -7.05 -12.59
N GLU A 127 -21.95 -6.61 -13.50
CA GLU A 127 -21.53 -7.39 -14.65
C GLU A 127 -20.80 -8.69 -14.27
N GLU A 128 -19.94 -8.63 -13.25
CA GLU A 128 -19.21 -9.80 -12.77
C GLU A 128 -20.15 -10.78 -12.05
N LEU A 129 -21.09 -10.29 -11.24
CA LEU A 129 -22.12 -11.13 -10.62
C LEU A 129 -22.95 -11.88 -11.68
N ALA A 130 -23.31 -11.22 -12.79
CA ALA A 130 -24.05 -11.84 -13.89
C ALA A 130 -23.27 -12.95 -14.62
N ARG A 131 -21.94 -13.04 -14.42
CA ARG A 131 -21.06 -14.10 -14.96
C ARG A 131 -20.92 -15.30 -14.02
N TYR A 132 -21.51 -15.24 -12.82
CA TYR A 132 -21.49 -16.28 -11.80
C TYR A 132 -20.07 -16.77 -11.45
N PRO A 133 -19.17 -15.92 -10.97
CA PRO A 133 -17.87 -16.37 -10.49
C PRO A 133 -18.01 -17.24 -9.21
N ASP A 134 -17.04 -18.11 -8.96
CA ASP A 134 -16.99 -18.90 -7.73
C ASP A 134 -16.61 -18.06 -6.49
N VAL A 135 -15.98 -16.90 -6.71
CA VAL A 135 -15.62 -15.94 -5.67
C VAL A 135 -15.36 -14.57 -6.28
N ILE A 136 -15.69 -13.52 -5.55
CA ILE A 136 -15.34 -12.14 -5.89
C ILE A 136 -14.35 -11.59 -4.87
N GLY A 137 -13.27 -10.98 -5.37
CA GLY A 137 -12.39 -10.11 -4.59
C GLY A 137 -12.58 -8.65 -5.02
N ILE A 138 -12.79 -7.74 -4.09
CA ILE A 138 -13.05 -6.33 -4.42
C ILE A 138 -12.30 -5.38 -3.48
N ALA A 139 -11.73 -4.32 -4.06
CA ALA A 139 -11.24 -3.16 -3.35
C ALA A 139 -12.32 -2.08 -3.43
N SER A 140 -13.12 -1.90 -2.40
CA SER A 140 -14.22 -0.94 -2.43
C SER A 140 -13.70 0.51 -2.48
N ILE A 141 -14.18 1.31 -3.44
CA ILE A 141 -13.92 2.75 -3.49
C ILE A 141 -14.60 3.39 -2.28
N ASP A 142 -15.89 3.19 -2.14
CA ASP A 142 -16.68 3.57 -0.98
C ASP A 142 -16.99 2.34 -0.13
N ALA A 143 -16.94 2.48 1.19
CA ALA A 143 -17.09 1.35 2.12
C ALA A 143 -18.49 0.73 2.11
N ASP A 144 -19.51 1.45 1.67
CA ASP A 144 -20.93 1.08 1.76
C ASP A 144 -21.63 0.97 0.40
N ALA A 145 -21.11 1.58 -0.66
CA ALA A 145 -21.77 1.71 -1.96
C ALA A 145 -22.16 0.37 -2.61
N CYS A 146 -21.37 -0.69 -2.37
CA CYS A 146 -21.61 -2.02 -2.96
C CYS A 146 -22.50 -2.95 -2.10
N THR A 147 -23.13 -2.46 -1.04
CA THR A 147 -23.88 -3.31 -0.09
C THR A 147 -24.98 -4.14 -0.76
N VAL A 148 -25.73 -3.55 -1.70
CA VAL A 148 -26.82 -4.26 -2.43
C VAL A 148 -26.25 -5.40 -3.28
N GLN A 149 -25.13 -5.16 -3.95
CA GLN A 149 -24.45 -6.18 -4.78
C GLN A 149 -23.86 -7.29 -3.92
N PHE A 150 -23.38 -6.97 -2.73
CA PHE A 150 -22.87 -7.96 -1.77
C PHE A 150 -24.00 -8.85 -1.21
N ASP A 151 -25.18 -8.29 -0.98
CA ASP A 151 -26.36 -9.08 -0.62
C ASP A 151 -26.74 -10.03 -1.75
N LEU A 152 -26.76 -9.54 -3.01
CA LEU A 152 -27.03 -10.36 -4.19
C LEU A 152 -25.98 -11.48 -4.37
N ALA A 153 -24.69 -11.19 -4.14
CA ALA A 153 -23.63 -12.20 -4.17
C ALA A 153 -23.91 -13.29 -3.15
N THR A 154 -24.21 -12.90 -1.91
CA THR A 154 -24.51 -13.82 -0.81
C THR A 154 -25.74 -14.68 -1.09
N GLU A 155 -26.84 -14.10 -1.61
CA GLU A 155 -28.05 -14.82 -2.02
C GLU A 155 -27.78 -15.85 -3.13
N ASN A 156 -26.83 -15.58 -4.01
CA ASN A 156 -26.39 -16.48 -5.06
C ASN A 156 -25.29 -17.47 -4.63
N GLY A 157 -24.87 -17.43 -3.35
CA GLY A 157 -23.84 -18.29 -2.82
C GLY A 157 -22.42 -17.94 -3.30
N ILE A 158 -22.20 -16.72 -3.79
CA ILE A 158 -20.91 -16.21 -4.25
C ILE A 158 -20.21 -15.52 -3.06
N PRO A 159 -19.17 -16.12 -2.48
CA PRO A 159 -18.42 -15.51 -1.38
C PRO A 159 -17.60 -14.31 -1.84
N ILE A 160 -17.34 -13.41 -0.89
CA ILE A 160 -16.63 -12.17 -1.14
C ILE A 160 -15.40 -12.08 -0.24
N ILE A 161 -14.27 -11.69 -0.80
CA ILE A 161 -13.10 -11.21 -0.08
C ILE A 161 -12.85 -9.75 -0.42
N SER A 162 -12.17 -9.01 0.46
CA SER A 162 -11.70 -7.67 0.14
C SER A 162 -10.17 -7.63 -0.01
N LEU A 163 -9.71 -6.75 -0.89
CA LEU A 163 -8.28 -6.45 -1.05
C LEU A 163 -8.06 -4.94 -1.00
N ASP A 164 -6.87 -4.51 -0.57
CA ASP A 164 -6.47 -3.12 -0.43
C ASP A 164 -7.41 -2.32 0.51
N SER A 165 -8.56 -1.90 0.03
CA SER A 165 -9.60 -1.18 0.78
C SER A 165 -10.79 -2.09 1.06
N GLY A 166 -11.29 -2.05 2.28
CA GLY A 166 -12.40 -2.88 2.72
C GLY A 166 -13.77 -2.24 2.54
N SER A 167 -14.77 -2.91 3.11
CA SER A 167 -16.15 -2.46 3.22
C SER A 167 -16.65 -2.69 4.65
N THR A 168 -17.72 -2.02 5.04
CA THR A 168 -18.43 -2.27 6.31
C THR A 168 -19.27 -3.55 6.27
N TYR A 169 -19.43 -4.17 5.10
CA TYR A 169 -20.22 -5.39 4.92
C TYR A 169 -19.67 -6.58 5.72
N GLN A 170 -20.53 -7.19 6.54
CA GLN A 170 -20.12 -8.24 7.48
C GLN A 170 -19.87 -9.62 6.82
N GLY A 171 -20.27 -9.79 5.57
CA GLY A 171 -20.11 -11.04 4.82
C GLY A 171 -18.72 -11.26 4.20
N ILE A 172 -17.80 -10.30 4.34
CA ILE A 172 -16.43 -10.41 3.80
C ILE A 172 -15.67 -11.54 4.51
N GLN A 173 -15.19 -12.52 3.74
CA GLN A 173 -14.54 -13.73 4.26
C GLN A 173 -13.08 -13.50 4.68
N CYS A 174 -12.40 -12.55 4.07
CA CYS A 174 -11.00 -12.24 4.30
C CYS A 174 -10.70 -10.83 3.81
N ARG A 175 -9.81 -10.13 4.50
CA ARG A 175 -9.24 -8.86 4.04
C ARG A 175 -7.75 -9.04 3.77
N VAL A 176 -7.32 -8.69 2.56
CA VAL A 176 -5.91 -8.70 2.14
C VAL A 176 -5.45 -7.27 1.92
N SER A 177 -4.63 -6.72 2.81
CA SER A 177 -4.25 -5.30 2.74
C SER A 177 -2.93 -5.02 3.46
N THR A 178 -2.38 -3.83 3.24
CA THR A 178 -1.40 -3.23 4.13
C THR A 178 -2.00 -3.07 5.54
N ASP A 179 -1.20 -3.22 6.57
CA ASP A 179 -1.58 -2.76 7.91
C ASP A 179 -1.57 -1.22 7.93
N ASN A 180 -2.72 -0.64 7.56
CA ASN A 180 -2.87 0.81 7.42
C ASN A 180 -2.72 1.55 8.75
N VAL A 181 -2.99 0.88 9.88
CA VAL A 181 -2.81 1.45 11.23
C VAL A 181 -1.33 1.62 11.54
N ASP A 182 -0.55 0.56 11.38
CA ASP A 182 0.89 0.58 11.66
C ASP A 182 1.65 1.44 10.65
N ALA A 183 1.26 1.37 9.38
CA ALA A 183 1.83 2.17 8.29
C ALA A 183 1.65 3.68 8.51
N ALA A 184 0.44 4.12 8.91
CA ALA A 184 0.17 5.53 9.18
C ALA A 184 0.86 6.03 10.46
N ARG A 185 0.94 5.20 11.50
CA ARG A 185 1.74 5.50 12.69
C ARG A 185 3.20 5.68 12.34
N THR A 186 3.74 4.82 11.48
CA THR A 186 5.11 4.97 10.98
C THR A 186 5.30 6.31 10.30
N GLY A 187 4.41 6.72 9.39
CA GLY A 187 4.46 8.04 8.76
C GLY A 187 4.41 9.19 9.77
N ALA A 188 3.51 9.10 10.74
CA ALA A 188 3.33 10.12 11.77
C ALA A 188 4.60 10.32 12.63
N TYR A 189 5.16 9.23 13.17
CA TYR A 189 6.36 9.37 14.00
C TYR A 189 7.58 9.82 13.19
N LYS A 190 7.70 9.40 11.92
CA LYS A 190 8.79 9.83 11.03
C LYS A 190 8.70 11.33 10.75
N LEU A 191 7.50 11.84 10.45
CA LEU A 191 7.30 13.27 10.23
C LEU A 191 7.57 14.07 11.52
N ALA A 192 7.03 13.62 12.65
CA ALA A 192 7.26 14.28 13.93
C ALA A 192 8.75 14.34 14.31
N ASP A 193 9.49 13.25 14.10
CA ASP A 193 10.94 13.21 14.35
C ASP A 193 11.70 14.20 13.45
N GLU A 194 11.34 14.28 12.16
CA GLU A 194 12.00 15.15 11.18
C GLU A 194 11.79 16.64 11.49
N ILE A 195 10.59 17.02 11.95
CA ILE A 195 10.29 18.39 12.38
C ILE A 195 10.73 18.69 13.84
N ASN A 196 11.61 17.87 14.40
CA ASN A 196 12.12 18.00 15.77
C ASN A 196 11.04 18.00 16.85
N LYS A 197 9.95 17.25 16.64
CA LYS A 197 8.83 17.00 17.58
C LYS A 197 8.11 18.27 18.04
N SER A 198 8.10 19.32 17.24
CA SER A 198 7.40 20.55 17.59
C SER A 198 6.96 21.33 16.35
N GLY A 199 5.79 21.93 16.42
CA GLY A 199 5.18 22.72 15.35
C GLY A 199 3.84 22.16 14.88
N GLU A 200 3.40 22.58 13.73
CA GLU A 200 2.14 22.16 13.14
C GLU A 200 2.37 21.28 11.91
N VAL A 201 1.42 20.40 11.61
CA VAL A 201 1.42 19.55 10.43
C VAL A 201 0.08 19.64 9.70
N LEU A 202 0.15 19.61 8.37
CA LEU A 202 -1.00 19.52 7.48
C LEU A 202 -1.16 18.07 7.02
N LEU A 203 -2.34 17.50 7.18
CA LEU A 203 -2.66 16.15 6.75
C LEU A 203 -3.55 16.19 5.49
N LEU A 204 -3.01 15.74 4.36
CA LEU A 204 -3.74 15.59 3.10
C LEU A 204 -4.30 14.17 3.00
N ILE A 205 -5.61 14.04 3.08
CA ILE A 205 -6.34 12.76 3.12
C ILE A 205 -6.95 12.51 1.75
N HIS A 206 -6.67 11.35 1.17
CA HIS A 206 -7.02 11.07 -0.23
C HIS A 206 -8.51 11.05 -0.51
N ASP A 207 -9.34 10.59 0.43
CA ASP A 207 -10.80 10.65 0.36
C ASP A 207 -11.43 10.55 1.75
N SER A 208 -12.72 10.87 1.85
CA SER A 208 -13.49 10.82 3.11
C SER A 208 -14.25 9.50 3.32
N GLU A 209 -14.35 8.63 2.30
CA GLU A 209 -15.27 7.50 2.28
C GLU A 209 -14.60 6.14 2.40
N SER A 210 -13.38 5.99 1.88
CA SER A 210 -12.70 4.71 1.90
C SER A 210 -12.22 4.32 3.31
N GLU A 211 -12.20 3.03 3.58
CA GLU A 211 -11.70 2.52 4.85
C GLU A 211 -10.20 2.81 5.05
N THR A 212 -9.41 2.73 3.98
CA THR A 212 -7.97 3.01 4.04
C THR A 212 -7.70 4.45 4.45
N ALA A 213 -8.44 5.41 3.90
CA ALA A 213 -8.33 6.83 4.26
C ALA A 213 -8.66 7.04 5.75
N LYS A 214 -9.79 6.50 6.20
CA LYS A 214 -10.24 6.60 7.60
C LYS A 214 -9.23 5.99 8.58
N LEU A 215 -8.68 4.81 8.26
CA LEU A 215 -7.67 4.16 9.10
C LEU A 215 -6.35 4.93 9.15
N ARG A 216 -5.88 5.43 7.99
CA ARG A 216 -4.64 6.22 7.93
C ARG A 216 -4.77 7.54 8.67
N GLU A 217 -5.86 8.27 8.46
CA GLU A 217 -6.16 9.51 9.18
C GLU A 217 -6.18 9.30 10.70
N GLN A 218 -7.06 8.39 11.16
CA GLN A 218 -7.25 8.16 12.60
C GLN A 218 -5.97 7.72 13.29
N SER A 219 -5.19 6.85 12.63
CA SER A 219 -3.95 6.33 13.20
C SER A 219 -2.83 7.36 13.21
N PHE A 220 -2.72 8.19 12.16
CA PHE A 220 -1.78 9.30 12.10
C PHE A 220 -2.06 10.32 13.20
N VAL A 221 -3.32 10.79 13.28
CA VAL A 221 -3.73 11.77 14.29
C VAL A 221 -3.53 11.22 15.70
N SER A 222 -3.98 9.99 15.97
CA SER A 222 -3.82 9.36 17.28
C SER A 222 -2.36 9.20 17.70
N GLU A 223 -1.46 8.88 16.74
CA GLU A 223 -0.02 8.79 17.02
C GLU A 223 0.56 10.15 17.41
N ILE A 224 0.22 11.21 16.65
CA ILE A 224 0.66 12.58 16.95
C ILE A 224 0.15 13.02 18.33
N GLU A 225 -1.16 12.93 18.56
CA GLU A 225 -1.77 13.39 19.81
C GLU A 225 -1.28 12.65 21.07
N THR A 226 -0.97 11.35 20.92
CA THR A 226 -0.56 10.51 22.05
C THR A 226 0.92 10.68 22.38
N ASN A 227 1.79 10.74 21.36
CA ASN A 227 3.24 10.58 21.53
C ASN A 227 4.04 11.87 21.27
N TYR A 228 3.41 12.91 20.69
CA TYR A 228 4.07 14.15 20.29
C TYR A 228 3.29 15.39 20.72
N PRO A 229 3.20 15.68 22.04
CA PRO A 229 2.31 16.72 22.60
C PRO A 229 2.61 18.14 22.11
N ASP A 230 3.81 18.40 21.59
CA ASP A 230 4.23 19.69 21.04
C ASP A 230 4.05 19.75 19.51
N VAL A 231 3.50 18.69 18.88
CA VAL A 231 3.08 18.66 17.47
C VAL A 231 1.57 18.68 17.38
N LYS A 232 1.03 19.52 16.51
CA LYS A 232 -0.42 19.59 16.27
C LYS A 232 -0.74 19.28 14.82
N VAL A 233 -1.80 18.54 14.58
CA VAL A 233 -2.44 18.49 13.26
C VAL A 233 -3.29 19.76 13.13
N ALA A 234 -2.76 20.76 12.41
CA ALA A 234 -3.40 22.05 12.24
C ALA A 234 -4.68 21.92 11.42
N GLU A 235 -4.56 21.21 10.30
CA GLU A 235 -5.68 20.97 9.39
C GLU A 235 -5.66 19.58 8.79
N LYS A 236 -6.85 19.09 8.43
CA LYS A 236 -7.11 17.86 7.71
C LYS A 236 -7.87 18.19 6.44
N ILE A 237 -7.24 17.99 5.29
CA ILE A 237 -7.81 18.30 3.99
C ILE A 237 -8.13 17.02 3.25
N TYR A 238 -9.39 16.80 2.94
CA TYR A 238 -9.87 15.67 2.15
C TYR A 238 -9.86 16.04 0.68
N CYS A 239 -9.11 15.29 -0.14
CA CYS A 239 -8.92 15.59 -1.55
C CYS A 239 -10.21 15.44 -2.39
N ASP A 240 -11.19 14.66 -1.93
CA ASP A 240 -12.52 14.55 -2.53
C ASP A 240 -13.46 15.70 -2.17
N LYS A 241 -13.06 16.60 -1.25
CA LYS A 241 -13.84 17.75 -0.77
C LYS A 241 -13.23 19.11 -1.18
N LEU A 242 -12.24 19.14 -2.07
CA LEU A 242 -11.56 20.37 -2.47
C LEU A 242 -12.52 21.41 -3.07
N ASP A 243 -13.51 20.99 -3.85
CA ASP A 243 -14.50 21.92 -4.43
C ASP A 243 -15.42 22.53 -3.37
N GLU A 244 -15.67 21.85 -2.26
CA GLU A 244 -16.39 22.42 -1.11
C GLU A 244 -15.52 23.44 -0.38
N LEU A 245 -14.24 23.12 -0.19
CA LEU A 245 -13.27 24.04 0.43
C LEU A 245 -13.04 25.29 -0.41
N LYS A 246 -12.95 25.18 -1.75
CA LYS A 246 -12.88 26.36 -2.64
C LYS A 246 -14.05 27.31 -2.42
N LYS A 247 -15.28 26.80 -2.26
CA LYS A 247 -16.46 27.63 -1.96
C LYS A 247 -16.32 28.36 -0.64
N GLN A 248 -15.85 27.67 0.40
CA GLN A 248 -15.65 28.27 1.72
C GLN A 248 -14.57 29.36 1.68
N ILE A 249 -13.44 29.11 1.02
CA ILE A 249 -12.36 30.10 0.83
C ILE A 249 -12.87 31.34 0.12
N VAL A 250 -13.64 31.16 -0.97
CA VAL A 250 -14.24 32.28 -1.73
C VAL A 250 -15.18 33.10 -0.83
N GLU A 251 -16.00 32.46 -0.01
CA GLU A 251 -16.89 33.15 0.92
C GLU A 251 -16.12 33.93 1.98
N GLU A 252 -15.08 33.34 2.59
CA GLU A 252 -14.26 34.00 3.62
C GLU A 252 -13.50 35.19 3.02
N GLN A 253 -12.76 35.03 1.93
CA GLN A 253 -11.96 36.07 1.34
C GLN A 253 -12.81 37.25 0.74
N ASN A 254 -13.95 36.94 0.11
CA ASN A 254 -14.85 38.00 -0.36
C ASN A 254 -15.55 38.75 0.76
N GLN A 255 -15.72 38.16 1.96
CA GLN A 255 -16.19 38.90 3.13
C GLN A 255 -15.12 39.85 3.66
N GLU A 256 -13.86 39.41 3.75
CA GLU A 256 -12.71 40.23 4.14
C GLU A 256 -12.54 41.42 3.22
N ILE A 257 -12.56 41.23 1.88
CA ILE A 257 -12.50 42.29 0.87
C ILE A 257 -13.65 43.29 1.10
N THR A 258 -14.86 42.83 1.35
CA THR A 258 -16.02 43.70 1.56
C THR A 258 -15.89 44.54 2.85
N GLU A 259 -15.32 43.98 3.91
CA GLU A 259 -15.06 44.69 5.15
C GLU A 259 -13.95 45.72 5.03
N GLU A 260 -12.89 45.44 4.26
CA GLU A 260 -11.80 46.37 3.97
C GLU A 260 -12.24 47.53 3.06
N GLU A 261 -13.03 47.26 2.02
CA GLU A 261 -13.59 48.28 1.13
C GLU A 261 -14.45 49.33 1.90
N ASN A 262 -15.11 48.91 2.99
CA ASN A 262 -15.88 49.79 3.86
C ASN A 262 -15.01 50.66 4.79
N GLN A 263 -13.68 50.43 4.86
CA GLN A 263 -12.76 51.11 5.77
C GLN A 263 -11.81 52.13 5.12
N ASP A 264 -11.80 52.40 3.82
CA ASP A 264 -11.01 53.48 3.13
C ASP A 264 -10.19 53.04 1.90
N SER A 265 -10.47 51.98 1.18
CA SER A 265 -9.72 51.69 -0.04
C SER A 265 -10.35 52.24 -1.31
N LYS A 266 -9.52 52.91 -2.13
CA LYS A 266 -9.91 53.52 -3.42
C LYS A 266 -9.74 52.60 -4.62
N GLU A 267 -9.34 51.35 -4.43
CA GLU A 267 -9.22 50.35 -5.49
C GLU A 267 -10.23 49.24 -5.24
N GLU A 268 -11.16 49.01 -6.19
CA GLU A 268 -12.04 47.85 -6.18
C GLU A 268 -11.16 46.60 -6.32
N GLU A 269 -10.92 45.85 -5.24
CA GLU A 269 -10.31 44.56 -5.30
C GLU A 269 -11.23 43.58 -6.01
N LYS A 270 -10.67 42.84 -6.97
CA LYS A 270 -11.44 41.91 -7.78
C LYS A 270 -11.84 40.71 -6.94
N LYS A 271 -13.14 40.57 -6.70
CA LYS A 271 -13.68 39.36 -6.01
C LYS A 271 -13.21 38.07 -6.68
N ILE A 272 -12.78 37.14 -5.87
CA ILE A 272 -12.42 35.80 -6.34
C ILE A 272 -13.67 34.93 -6.57
N THR A 273 -13.57 33.95 -7.45
CA THR A 273 -14.63 32.96 -7.74
C THR A 273 -14.11 31.56 -7.57
N VAL A 274 -15.01 30.61 -7.39
CA VAL A 274 -14.66 29.19 -7.22
C VAL A 274 -13.86 28.66 -8.42
N GLU A 275 -14.23 29.11 -9.62
CA GLU A 275 -13.56 28.71 -10.88
C GLU A 275 -12.15 29.31 -11.03
N SER A 276 -11.82 30.34 -10.25
CA SER A 276 -10.49 30.93 -10.24
C SER A 276 -9.49 30.20 -9.34
N LEU A 277 -9.98 29.31 -8.48
CA LEU A 277 -9.14 28.53 -7.54
C LEU A 277 -8.84 27.14 -8.10
N THR A 278 -7.58 26.77 -8.04
CA THR A 278 -7.09 25.40 -8.27
C THR A 278 -7.15 24.56 -6.98
N ASP A 279 -6.85 23.28 -7.07
CA ASP A 279 -6.70 22.41 -5.88
C ASP A 279 -5.47 22.81 -5.06
N GLU A 280 -4.43 23.25 -5.74
CA GLU A 280 -3.20 23.77 -5.14
C GLU A 280 -3.47 25.06 -4.33
N ASP A 281 -4.33 25.95 -4.81
CA ASP A 281 -4.70 27.17 -4.08
C ASP A 281 -5.39 26.88 -2.74
N VAL A 282 -6.15 25.78 -2.66
CA VAL A 282 -6.74 25.35 -1.38
C VAL A 282 -5.66 25.01 -0.36
N ILE A 283 -4.66 24.23 -0.77
CA ILE A 283 -3.57 23.85 0.13
C ILE A 283 -2.74 25.07 0.53
N LEU A 284 -2.44 25.93 -0.44
CA LEU A 284 -1.70 27.17 -0.23
C LEU A 284 -2.40 28.07 0.80
N TYR A 285 -3.73 28.25 0.66
CA TYR A 285 -4.54 29.01 1.63
C TYR A 285 -4.36 28.51 3.07
N TYR A 286 -4.38 27.19 3.30
CA TYR A 286 -4.19 26.64 4.63
C TYR A 286 -2.75 26.74 5.12
N LEU A 287 -1.74 26.67 4.24
CA LEU A 287 -0.34 26.92 4.62
C LEU A 287 -0.14 28.38 5.06
N GLU A 288 -0.76 29.34 4.37
CA GLU A 288 -0.71 30.77 4.73
C GLU A 288 -1.47 31.07 6.04
N LYS A 289 -2.60 30.39 6.26
CA LYS A 289 -3.42 30.52 7.48
C LYS A 289 -2.73 29.93 8.72
N HIS A 290 -1.83 28.98 8.53
CA HIS A 290 -1.08 28.30 9.59
C HIS A 290 0.44 28.40 9.37
N PRO A 291 1.06 29.56 9.67
CA PRO A 291 2.48 29.79 9.41
C PRO A 291 3.44 28.91 10.24
N ASP A 292 2.94 28.26 11.28
CA ASP A 292 3.70 27.32 12.12
C ASP A 292 3.76 25.88 11.54
N ILE A 293 3.18 25.63 10.35
CA ILE A 293 3.26 24.35 9.67
C ILE A 293 4.71 24.06 9.25
N LYS A 294 5.26 22.97 9.78
CA LYS A 294 6.60 22.46 9.46
C LYS A 294 6.58 21.16 8.66
N GLY A 295 5.43 20.50 8.56
CA GLY A 295 5.31 19.25 7.85
C GLY A 295 3.99 19.08 7.14
N VAL A 296 4.04 18.41 5.99
CA VAL A 296 2.88 17.98 5.21
C VAL A 296 2.94 16.48 5.03
N PHE A 297 1.84 15.79 5.22
CA PHE A 297 1.75 14.35 5.03
C PHE A 297 0.58 13.98 4.11
N GLY A 298 0.88 13.28 3.01
CA GLY A 298 -0.13 12.76 2.09
C GLY A 298 -0.46 11.29 2.35
N THR A 299 -1.73 10.93 2.48
CA THR A 299 -2.16 9.58 2.84
C THR A 299 -2.22 8.58 1.69
N ASN A 300 -1.96 9.02 0.44
CA ASN A 300 -1.74 8.17 -0.73
C ASN A 300 -0.85 8.90 -1.75
N ASN A 301 -0.65 8.28 -2.92
CA ASN A 301 0.12 8.87 -4.02
C ASN A 301 -0.43 10.25 -4.46
N ALA A 302 -1.73 10.36 -4.75
CA ALA A 302 -2.34 11.59 -5.26
C ALA A 302 -2.25 12.74 -4.26
N ALA A 303 -2.57 12.48 -2.99
CA ALA A 303 -2.48 13.46 -1.90
C ALA A 303 -1.03 13.92 -1.68
N THR A 304 -0.07 12.99 -1.72
CA THR A 304 1.37 13.33 -1.61
C THR A 304 1.85 14.18 -2.78
N GLN A 305 1.41 13.88 -4.01
CA GLN A 305 1.75 14.66 -5.20
C GLN A 305 1.10 16.06 -5.18
N LEU A 306 -0.11 16.20 -4.65
CA LEU A 306 -0.73 17.51 -4.47
C LEU A 306 0.12 18.37 -3.52
N GLY A 307 0.52 17.82 -2.37
CA GLY A 307 1.44 18.50 -1.46
C GLY A 307 2.78 18.87 -2.12
N LEU A 308 3.34 17.97 -2.95
CA LEU A 308 4.59 18.22 -3.68
C LEU A 308 4.47 19.42 -4.63
N ARG A 309 3.40 19.47 -5.45
CA ARG A 309 3.21 20.58 -6.40
C ARG A 309 3.09 21.92 -5.70
N VAL A 310 2.35 21.97 -4.59
CA VAL A 310 2.23 23.19 -3.79
C VAL A 310 3.58 23.61 -3.21
N LEU A 311 4.31 22.71 -2.58
CA LEU A 311 5.59 23.04 -1.94
C LEU A 311 6.71 23.37 -2.94
N GLN A 312 6.60 22.97 -4.20
CA GLN A 312 7.53 23.37 -5.27
C GLN A 312 7.39 24.86 -5.65
N GLU A 313 6.22 25.45 -5.45
CA GLU A 313 5.89 26.84 -5.80
C GLU A 313 5.81 27.74 -4.57
N TYR A 314 5.65 27.16 -3.36
CA TYR A 314 5.50 27.91 -2.13
C TYR A 314 6.85 28.41 -1.60
N GLU A 315 7.01 29.72 -1.53
CA GLU A 315 8.18 30.38 -0.93
C GLU A 315 7.98 30.50 0.59
N SER A 316 8.67 29.68 1.37
CA SER A 316 8.67 29.71 2.83
C SER A 316 10.06 30.09 3.37
N GLU A 317 10.10 30.80 4.52
CA GLU A 317 11.34 31.11 5.22
C GLU A 317 12.03 29.85 5.79
N GLU A 318 11.23 28.86 6.22
CA GLU A 318 11.70 27.55 6.71
C GLU A 318 11.23 26.45 5.75
N GLN A 319 12.09 25.46 5.53
CA GLN A 319 11.72 24.32 4.69
C GLN A 319 10.62 23.49 5.36
N ILE A 320 9.48 23.34 4.66
CA ILE A 320 8.40 22.43 5.09
C ILE A 320 8.74 21.01 4.64
N VAL A 321 8.69 20.06 5.59
CA VAL A 321 8.97 18.65 5.35
C VAL A 321 7.77 17.99 4.68
N LEU A 322 7.96 17.36 3.52
CA LEU A 322 6.93 16.54 2.86
C LEU A 322 7.25 15.05 3.01
N MET A 323 6.27 14.31 3.51
CA MET A 323 6.27 12.85 3.55
C MET A 323 4.92 12.32 3.08
N GLY A 324 4.82 11.02 2.77
CA GLY A 324 3.54 10.46 2.37
C GLY A 324 3.57 8.97 2.11
N PHE A 325 2.54 8.51 1.40
CA PHE A 325 2.37 7.12 1.00
C PHE A 325 2.68 6.92 -0.47
N ASP A 326 3.02 5.66 -0.80
CA ASP A 326 3.22 5.10 -2.13
C ASP A 326 4.57 5.47 -2.77
N ALA A 327 4.79 5.01 -4.00
CA ALA A 327 6.07 5.13 -4.70
C ALA A 327 5.88 5.28 -6.23
N GLY A 328 5.00 6.19 -6.64
CA GLY A 328 4.87 6.53 -8.06
C GLY A 328 6.13 7.22 -8.61
N ALA A 329 6.33 7.19 -9.93
CA ALA A 329 7.54 7.69 -10.59
C ALA A 329 7.92 9.13 -10.17
N ASP A 330 6.95 10.04 -10.10
CA ASP A 330 7.21 11.42 -9.69
C ASP A 330 7.57 11.53 -8.20
N GLN A 331 6.97 10.70 -7.34
CA GLN A 331 7.33 10.64 -5.92
C GLN A 331 8.76 10.13 -5.74
N LEU A 332 9.16 9.07 -6.45
CA LEU A 332 10.53 8.53 -6.39
C LEU A 332 11.55 9.54 -6.91
N LYS A 333 11.20 10.30 -7.95
CA LYS A 333 12.04 11.40 -8.45
C LYS A 333 12.20 12.49 -7.39
N ALA A 334 11.11 12.92 -6.75
CA ALA A 334 11.11 13.93 -5.70
C ALA A 334 11.82 13.44 -4.42
N LEU A 335 11.71 12.15 -4.08
CA LEU A 335 12.47 11.53 -3.00
C LEU A 335 13.98 11.57 -3.29
N LYS A 336 14.37 11.27 -4.52
CA LYS A 336 15.77 11.30 -4.97
C LYS A 336 16.36 12.71 -4.95
N SER A 337 15.57 13.74 -5.34
CA SER A 337 16.00 15.14 -5.27
C SER A 337 16.03 15.67 -3.83
N GLY A 338 15.25 15.10 -2.91
CA GLY A 338 15.11 15.51 -1.52
C GLY A 338 13.93 16.47 -1.28
N GLU A 339 13.04 16.64 -2.27
CA GLU A 339 11.78 17.38 -2.12
C GLU A 339 10.76 16.63 -1.28
N ILE A 340 10.80 15.28 -1.32
CA ILE A 340 10.14 14.37 -0.38
C ILE A 340 11.19 13.79 0.54
N SER A 341 10.95 13.81 1.85
CA SER A 341 11.89 13.29 2.86
C SER A 341 11.73 11.78 3.12
N GLY A 342 10.53 11.25 2.90
CA GLY A 342 10.27 9.82 3.08
C GLY A 342 8.89 9.38 2.64
N LEU A 343 8.78 8.09 2.31
CA LEU A 343 7.56 7.47 1.82
C LEU A 343 7.28 6.15 2.55
N VAL A 344 6.02 5.95 2.92
CA VAL A 344 5.49 4.63 3.32
C VAL A 344 5.06 3.92 2.05
N VAL A 345 5.83 2.94 1.61
CA VAL A 345 5.59 2.22 0.35
C VAL A 345 4.91 0.90 0.63
N GLN A 346 3.71 0.73 0.10
CA GLN A 346 2.92 -0.48 0.21
C GLN A 346 3.47 -1.61 -0.68
N ASN A 347 2.89 -2.80 -0.57
CA ASN A 347 3.24 -3.97 -1.38
C ASN A 347 2.07 -4.34 -2.33
N PRO A 348 1.81 -3.57 -3.39
CA PRO A 348 0.67 -3.81 -4.27
C PRO A 348 0.75 -5.15 -5.00
N PHE A 349 1.94 -5.62 -5.40
CA PHE A 349 2.09 -6.95 -5.98
C PHE A 349 1.66 -8.04 -4.99
N GLY A 350 2.11 -7.96 -3.73
CA GLY A 350 1.72 -8.87 -2.67
C GLY A 350 0.22 -8.83 -2.37
N ILE A 351 -0.42 -7.65 -2.41
CA ILE A 351 -1.88 -7.51 -2.26
C ILE A 351 -2.60 -8.32 -3.34
N GLY A 352 -2.22 -8.13 -4.61
CA GLY A 352 -2.84 -8.84 -5.73
C GLY A 352 -2.64 -10.36 -5.66
N TYR A 353 -1.43 -10.79 -5.36
CA TYR A 353 -1.10 -12.22 -5.25
C TYR A 353 -1.87 -12.89 -4.11
N ALA A 354 -1.80 -12.33 -2.90
CA ALA A 354 -2.46 -12.88 -1.72
C ALA A 354 -3.99 -12.83 -1.83
N ALA A 355 -4.56 -11.86 -2.58
CA ALA A 355 -5.99 -11.82 -2.84
C ALA A 355 -6.47 -13.06 -3.64
N VAL A 356 -5.72 -13.47 -4.65
CA VAL A 356 -6.04 -14.70 -5.41
C VAL A 356 -5.89 -15.93 -4.53
N VAL A 357 -4.86 -16.00 -3.68
CA VAL A 357 -4.69 -17.10 -2.72
C VAL A 357 -5.86 -17.14 -1.73
N ALA A 358 -6.26 -16.00 -1.17
CA ALA A 358 -7.41 -15.90 -0.25
C ALA A 358 -8.72 -16.31 -0.95
N ALA A 359 -8.91 -15.89 -2.20
CA ALA A 359 -10.05 -16.28 -3.02
C ALA A 359 -10.08 -17.81 -3.26
N ALA A 360 -8.95 -18.41 -3.62
CA ALA A 360 -8.82 -19.86 -3.79
C ALA A 360 -9.14 -20.64 -2.51
N ARG A 361 -8.61 -20.18 -1.36
CA ARG A 361 -8.90 -20.75 -0.05
C ARG A 361 -10.40 -20.66 0.31
N THR A 362 -11.04 -19.55 -0.08
CA THR A 362 -12.48 -19.35 0.11
C THR A 362 -13.29 -20.37 -0.71
N VAL A 363 -12.97 -20.57 -1.99
CA VAL A 363 -13.61 -21.59 -2.86
C VAL A 363 -13.44 -22.99 -2.29
N LEU A 364 -12.25 -23.32 -1.83
CA LEU A 364 -11.92 -24.61 -1.23
C LEU A 364 -12.51 -24.81 0.19
N GLN A 365 -13.07 -23.79 0.79
CA GLN A 365 -13.60 -23.79 2.16
C GLN A 365 -12.59 -24.29 3.23
N ILE A 366 -11.30 -24.03 3.00
CA ILE A 366 -10.22 -24.40 3.93
C ILE A 366 -9.95 -23.35 5.00
N GLY A 367 -10.77 -22.29 5.01
CA GLY A 367 -10.69 -21.18 5.94
C GLY A 367 -9.67 -20.12 5.56
N ASN A 368 -9.94 -18.89 5.95
CA ASN A 368 -9.06 -17.73 5.81
C ASN A 368 -8.80 -17.08 7.17
N GLU A 369 -7.68 -16.40 7.28
CA GLU A 369 -7.51 -15.38 8.31
C GLU A 369 -8.45 -14.21 8.04
N ALA A 370 -8.93 -13.56 9.10
CA ALA A 370 -9.77 -12.38 8.95
C ALA A 370 -9.02 -11.23 8.25
N LYS A 371 -7.71 -11.14 8.49
CA LYS A 371 -6.81 -10.16 7.88
C LYS A 371 -5.51 -10.82 7.45
N VAL A 372 -5.08 -10.53 6.23
CA VAL A 372 -3.77 -10.86 5.68
C VAL A 372 -3.01 -9.57 5.47
N ASN A 373 -1.91 -9.40 6.20
CA ASN A 373 -1.04 -8.24 6.06
C ASN A 373 -0.01 -8.48 4.96
N THR A 374 0.03 -7.62 3.97
CA THR A 374 0.94 -7.73 2.83
C THR A 374 2.26 -6.99 3.03
N GLY A 375 2.41 -6.33 4.18
CA GLY A 375 3.59 -5.56 4.53
C GLY A 375 3.66 -4.19 3.85
N TYR A 376 4.61 -3.39 4.32
CA TYR A 376 5.02 -2.12 3.75
C TYR A 376 6.49 -1.86 4.11
N ILE A 377 7.11 -0.91 3.46
CA ILE A 377 8.48 -0.47 3.76
C ILE A 377 8.55 1.05 3.93
N TRP A 378 9.49 1.50 4.76
CA TRP A 378 9.84 2.91 4.84
C TRP A 378 11.00 3.22 3.90
N VAL A 379 10.78 4.15 2.97
CA VAL A 379 11.74 4.49 1.92
C VAL A 379 12.17 5.94 2.07
N THR A 380 13.48 6.15 2.02
CA THR A 380 14.12 7.46 2.02
C THR A 380 15.14 7.53 0.88
N LYS A 381 15.68 8.71 0.63
CA LYS A 381 16.74 8.92 -0.36
C LYS A 381 17.96 8.02 -0.11
N GLU A 382 18.28 7.76 1.17
CA GLU A 382 19.46 6.99 1.58
C GLU A 382 19.32 5.49 1.31
N ASN A 383 18.09 4.96 1.41
CA ASN A 383 17.85 3.52 1.30
C ASN A 383 17.19 3.06 -0.02
N MET A 384 16.60 3.99 -0.81
CA MET A 384 15.84 3.65 -2.02
C MET A 384 16.66 2.87 -3.08
N GLU A 385 17.97 3.01 -3.07
CA GLU A 385 18.87 2.36 -4.04
C GLU A 385 19.34 0.97 -3.57
N SER A 386 18.97 0.51 -2.36
CA SER A 386 19.32 -0.83 -1.90
C SER A 386 18.52 -1.91 -2.64
N ASP A 387 19.14 -3.05 -2.90
CA ASP A 387 18.54 -4.12 -3.73
C ASP A 387 17.21 -4.64 -3.19
N SER A 388 17.07 -4.74 -1.86
CA SER A 388 15.83 -5.20 -1.22
C SER A 388 14.70 -4.18 -1.34
N ILE A 389 15.00 -2.88 -1.28
CA ILE A 389 14.02 -1.80 -1.44
C ILE A 389 13.59 -1.69 -2.90
N LYS A 390 14.56 -1.65 -3.85
CA LYS A 390 14.28 -1.52 -5.28
C LYS A 390 13.28 -2.54 -5.80
N LYS A 391 13.36 -3.78 -5.35
CA LYS A 391 12.46 -4.85 -5.76
C LYS A 391 11.01 -4.65 -5.31
N MET A 392 10.78 -3.82 -4.32
CA MET A 392 9.45 -3.49 -3.80
C MET A 392 8.90 -2.16 -4.35
N LEU A 393 9.73 -1.36 -5.01
CA LEU A 393 9.28 -0.13 -5.66
C LEU A 393 8.53 -0.46 -6.95
N TYR A 394 7.59 0.42 -7.32
CA TYR A 394 6.81 0.34 -8.55
C TYR A 394 6.76 1.72 -9.22
N GLU A 395 7.00 1.75 -10.53
CA GLU A 395 7.04 2.97 -11.36
C GLU A 395 5.89 2.98 -12.38
#